data_6caae56b0ee4ccc386578e21860ab37d
#
_entry.id   6caae56b0ee4ccc386578e21860ab37d
#
_cell.length_a   1.000
_cell.length_b   1.000
_cell.length_c   1.000
_cell.angle_alpha   90.00
_cell.angle_beta   90.00
_cell.angle_gamma   90.00
#
_symmetry.space_group_name_H-M   'P 1'
#
loop_
_entity.id
_entity.type
_entity.pdbx_description
1 polymer ?
#
loop_
_entity_poly.entity_id
_entity_poly.type
_entity_poly.pdbx_seq_one_letter_code
_entity_poly.pdbx_strand_id
1 'polypeptide(L)'
;MAMEFPNLRHLRAFMEVAEAKGISAAAHRIHLSQPAVTQAISGLEKRIGVMLLDRRAEGMFPTTEGEVLLLRVRRMFVHLAEGAARAVRLAARRDGKPVADFHQRVTAAQLRALIAIREAGNFSLAARSLGIAQPSVHRAGRDLEKLSGLKLFTPSRKGIELTPAAEAFARAVMLAGAELDQGLDELTRLSGADTTRIAVGSMPLSRTEILPAACDALLKEAAGVQLRFVDAPYGELLRALRYGELDVLIGALRDPLPAEDVVQEALIDDRLAVMARPDHPL
;
A
#
# COMPACT_ATOMS: atom_id res chain seq x y z
N MET A 1 -9.68 -6.81 4.14
CA MET A 1 -8.77 -7.98 4.12
C MET A 1 -7.49 -7.56 4.82
N ALA A 2 -6.97 -8.35 5.78
CA ALA A 2 -5.74 -7.95 6.47
C ALA A 2 -4.58 -7.95 5.46
N MET A 3 -3.88 -6.82 5.35
CA MET A 3 -2.72 -6.63 4.48
C MET A 3 -1.61 -7.64 4.86
N GLU A 4 -1.26 -8.53 3.94
CA GLU A 4 -0.21 -9.53 4.16
C GLU A 4 1.13 -9.05 3.61
N PHE A 5 2.01 -8.59 4.48
CA PHE A 5 3.39 -8.36 4.09
C PHE A 5 4.19 -9.68 4.14
N PRO A 6 4.90 -10.04 3.06
CA PRO A 6 5.99 -11.00 3.14
C PRO A 6 7.08 -10.51 4.11
N ASN A 7 8.05 -11.36 4.41
CA ASN A 7 9.19 -10.93 5.19
C ASN A 7 9.97 -9.84 4.44
N LEU A 8 9.99 -8.61 4.97
CA LEU A 8 10.64 -7.46 4.33
C LEU A 8 12.14 -7.68 4.09
N ARG A 9 12.80 -8.49 4.92
CA ARG A 9 14.21 -8.86 4.70
C ARG A 9 14.37 -9.72 3.45
N HIS A 10 13.40 -10.59 3.15
CA HIS A 10 13.44 -11.42 1.93
C HIS A 10 13.21 -10.55 0.69
N LEU A 11 12.26 -9.62 0.73
CA LEU A 11 12.03 -8.67 -0.35
C LEU A 11 13.27 -7.79 -0.61
N ARG A 12 13.93 -7.33 0.45
CA ARG A 12 15.18 -6.56 0.34
C ARG A 12 16.30 -7.41 -0.24
N ALA A 13 16.47 -8.64 0.23
CA ALA A 13 17.48 -9.54 -0.30
C ALA A 13 17.29 -9.82 -1.80
N PHE A 14 16.04 -10.05 -2.23
CA PHE A 14 15.69 -10.19 -3.65
C PHE A 14 16.07 -8.95 -4.46
N MET A 15 15.64 -7.76 -4.02
CA MET A 15 15.93 -6.49 -4.68
C MET A 15 17.45 -6.27 -4.83
N GLU A 16 18.19 -6.44 -3.73
CA GLU A 16 19.66 -6.23 -3.75
C GLU A 16 20.39 -7.23 -4.62
N VAL A 17 19.96 -8.51 -4.69
CA VAL A 17 20.58 -9.50 -5.57
C VAL A 17 20.30 -9.18 -7.03
N ALA A 18 19.09 -8.76 -7.37
CA ALA A 18 18.74 -8.34 -8.73
C ALA A 18 19.57 -7.11 -9.16
N GLU A 19 19.78 -6.14 -8.26
CA GLU A 19 20.54 -4.92 -8.57
C GLU A 19 22.06 -5.14 -8.60
N ALA A 20 22.57 -5.97 -7.68
CA ALA A 20 23.99 -6.29 -7.63
C ALA A 20 24.41 -7.38 -8.62
N LYS A 21 23.43 -8.04 -9.26
CA LYS A 21 23.61 -9.18 -10.15
C LYS A 21 24.40 -10.33 -9.52
N GLY A 22 24.35 -10.43 -8.17
CA GLY A 22 25.11 -11.45 -7.45
C GLY A 22 24.83 -11.52 -5.97
N ILE A 23 24.80 -12.75 -5.43
CA ILE A 23 24.49 -13.02 -4.02
C ILE A 23 25.58 -12.46 -3.10
N SER A 24 26.85 -12.59 -3.47
CA SER A 24 27.98 -12.11 -2.64
C SER A 24 27.95 -10.58 -2.46
N ALA A 25 27.77 -9.85 -3.55
CA ALA A 25 27.69 -8.39 -3.54
C ALA A 25 26.46 -7.89 -2.75
N ALA A 26 25.30 -8.52 -2.95
CA ALA A 26 24.08 -8.22 -2.21
C ALA A 26 24.25 -8.49 -0.70
N ALA A 27 24.82 -9.64 -0.34
CA ALA A 27 25.08 -10.03 1.05
C ALA A 27 25.90 -8.98 1.79
N HIS A 28 26.92 -8.44 1.13
CA HIS A 28 27.75 -7.37 1.68
C HIS A 28 26.95 -6.07 1.90
N ARG A 29 26.11 -5.67 0.92
CA ARG A 29 25.30 -4.43 1.01
C ARG A 29 24.26 -4.45 2.13
N ILE A 30 23.63 -5.61 2.36
CA ILE A 30 22.60 -5.76 3.39
C ILE A 30 23.10 -6.36 4.70
N HIS A 31 24.40 -6.52 4.85
CA HIS A 31 25.06 -7.06 6.04
C HIS A 31 24.51 -8.44 6.48
N LEU A 32 24.32 -9.33 5.49
CA LEU A 32 23.92 -10.72 5.72
C LEU A 32 24.98 -11.68 5.18
N SER A 33 24.95 -12.93 5.67
CA SER A 33 25.75 -13.99 5.05
C SER A 33 25.16 -14.45 3.72
N GLN A 34 25.98 -14.94 2.79
CA GLN A 34 25.51 -15.47 1.50
C GLN A 34 24.45 -16.61 1.68
N PRO A 35 24.63 -17.57 2.60
CA PRO A 35 23.59 -18.56 2.87
C PRO A 35 22.26 -17.94 3.32
N ALA A 36 22.30 -16.89 4.16
CA ALA A 36 21.09 -16.21 4.61
C ALA A 36 20.36 -15.49 3.45
N VAL A 37 21.11 -14.88 2.53
CA VAL A 37 20.52 -14.27 1.31
C VAL A 37 19.90 -15.34 0.43
N THR A 38 20.60 -16.45 0.19
CA THR A 38 20.07 -17.58 -0.62
C THR A 38 18.79 -18.13 0.00
N GLN A 39 18.77 -18.35 1.33
CA GLN A 39 17.60 -18.83 2.04
C GLN A 39 16.44 -17.83 1.99
N ALA A 40 16.72 -16.52 2.07
CA ALA A 40 15.71 -15.47 1.96
C ALA A 40 15.03 -15.47 0.60
N ILE A 41 15.80 -15.60 -0.49
CA ILE A 41 15.28 -15.68 -1.86
C ILE A 41 14.46 -16.95 -2.06
N SER A 42 15.01 -18.12 -1.72
CA SER A 42 14.28 -19.39 -1.87
C SER A 42 12.99 -19.41 -1.02
N GLY A 43 13.01 -18.79 0.17
CA GLY A 43 11.81 -18.65 1.00
C GLY A 43 10.77 -17.71 0.38
N LEU A 44 11.20 -16.66 -0.33
CA LEU A 44 10.31 -15.75 -1.05
C LEU A 44 9.68 -16.45 -2.26
N GLU A 45 10.50 -17.08 -3.10
CA GLU A 45 10.08 -17.84 -4.30
C GLU A 45 9.11 -18.96 -3.93
N LYS A 46 9.40 -19.73 -2.88
CA LYS A 46 8.50 -20.77 -2.36
C LYS A 46 7.16 -20.20 -1.91
N ARG A 47 7.14 -19.03 -1.27
CA ARG A 47 5.90 -18.38 -0.80
C ARG A 47 5.06 -17.85 -1.96
N ILE A 48 5.71 -17.27 -2.98
CA ILE A 48 5.03 -16.70 -4.15
C ILE A 48 4.65 -17.79 -5.15
N GLY A 49 5.42 -18.87 -5.21
CA GLY A 49 5.18 -20.02 -6.12
C GLY A 49 5.84 -19.89 -7.48
N VAL A 50 6.70 -18.88 -7.69
CA VAL A 50 7.43 -18.67 -8.94
C VAL A 50 8.91 -18.40 -8.68
N MET A 51 9.77 -18.72 -9.65
CA MET A 51 11.17 -18.35 -9.65
C MET A 51 11.30 -16.87 -10.01
N LEU A 52 12.04 -16.12 -9.20
CA LEU A 52 12.24 -14.68 -9.37
C LEU A 52 13.60 -14.33 -9.94
N LEU A 53 14.57 -15.23 -9.80
CA LEU A 53 15.95 -15.02 -10.23
C LEU A 53 16.47 -16.24 -11.00
N ASP A 54 17.11 -15.96 -12.13
CA ASP A 54 17.86 -16.94 -12.92
C ASP A 54 19.35 -16.81 -12.68
N ARG A 55 20.02 -17.95 -12.52
CA ARG A 55 21.47 -18.01 -12.49
C ARG A 55 22.03 -18.17 -13.90
N ARG A 56 22.81 -17.18 -14.34
CA ARG A 56 23.51 -17.16 -15.63
C ARG A 56 25.02 -17.13 -15.42
N ALA A 57 25.79 -17.29 -16.49
CA ALA A 57 27.24 -17.24 -16.43
C ALA A 57 27.75 -15.89 -15.87
N GLU A 58 27.06 -14.81 -16.20
CA GLU A 58 27.39 -13.43 -15.81
C GLU A 58 26.81 -13.02 -14.42
N GLY A 59 26.06 -13.90 -13.75
CA GLY A 59 25.51 -13.61 -12.44
C GLY A 59 24.06 -14.04 -12.23
N MET A 60 23.38 -13.34 -11.32
CA MET A 60 21.97 -13.55 -10.98
C MET A 60 21.12 -12.45 -11.62
N PHE A 61 20.13 -12.84 -12.41
CA PHE A 61 19.28 -11.91 -13.15
C PHE A 61 17.80 -12.20 -12.85
N PRO A 62 16.93 -11.17 -12.79
CA PRO A 62 15.50 -11.40 -12.67
C PRO A 62 14.94 -12.21 -13.84
N THR A 63 13.98 -13.07 -13.54
CA THR A 63 13.07 -13.68 -14.53
C THR A 63 12.05 -12.63 -15.00
N THR A 64 11.16 -12.96 -15.93
CA THR A 64 10.04 -12.08 -16.30
C THR A 64 9.18 -11.76 -15.09
N GLU A 65 8.85 -12.76 -14.28
CA GLU A 65 8.13 -12.62 -13.01
C GLU A 65 8.93 -11.79 -11.99
N GLY A 66 10.25 -12.04 -11.97
CA GLY A 66 11.19 -11.28 -11.14
C GLY A 66 11.21 -9.80 -11.47
N GLU A 67 11.20 -9.41 -12.75
CA GLU A 67 11.18 -8.00 -13.18
C GLU A 67 9.90 -7.29 -12.74
N VAL A 68 8.75 -7.95 -12.89
CA VAL A 68 7.45 -7.42 -12.44
C VAL A 68 7.48 -7.18 -10.93
N LEU A 69 7.86 -8.19 -10.15
CA LEU A 69 7.92 -8.05 -8.70
C LEU A 69 8.97 -7.03 -8.25
N LEU A 70 10.12 -6.95 -8.91
CA LEU A 70 11.21 -6.02 -8.60
C LEU A 70 10.75 -4.57 -8.70
N LEU A 71 10.00 -4.22 -9.75
CA LEU A 71 9.43 -2.89 -9.91
C LEU A 71 8.53 -2.53 -8.70
N ARG A 72 7.65 -3.45 -8.30
CA ARG A 72 6.72 -3.24 -7.19
C ARG A 72 7.43 -3.18 -5.84
N VAL A 73 8.41 -4.03 -5.61
CA VAL A 73 9.23 -4.02 -4.39
C VAL A 73 10.03 -2.71 -4.25
N ARG A 74 10.59 -2.19 -5.35
CA ARG A 74 11.26 -0.88 -5.34
C ARG A 74 10.30 0.23 -4.91
N ARG A 75 9.13 0.31 -5.52
CA ARG A 75 8.10 1.32 -5.18
C ARG A 75 7.64 1.18 -3.73
N MET A 76 7.42 -0.06 -3.27
CA MET A 76 7.11 -0.34 -1.88
C MET A 76 8.16 0.26 -0.92
N PHE A 77 9.45 0.04 -1.17
CA PHE A 77 10.50 0.58 -0.31
C PHE A 77 10.63 2.10 -0.43
N VAL A 78 10.34 2.70 -1.58
CA VAL A 78 10.27 4.16 -1.76
C VAL A 78 9.15 4.73 -0.89
N HIS A 79 7.94 4.16 -0.92
CA HIS A 79 6.84 4.60 -0.06
C HIS A 79 7.20 4.53 1.42
N LEU A 80 7.81 3.43 1.87
CA LEU A 80 8.26 3.30 3.27
C LEU A 80 9.31 4.35 3.66
N ALA A 81 10.25 4.65 2.77
CA ALA A 81 11.30 5.66 3.01
C ALA A 81 10.71 7.08 3.09
N GLU A 82 9.88 7.45 2.13
CA GLU A 82 9.22 8.77 2.10
C GLU A 82 8.27 8.96 3.29
N GLY A 83 7.51 7.90 3.64
CA GLY A 83 6.64 7.91 4.80
C GLY A 83 7.41 8.07 6.11
N ALA A 84 8.54 7.39 6.26
CA ALA A 84 9.42 7.56 7.42
C ALA A 84 9.98 8.99 7.51
N ALA A 85 10.48 9.53 6.41
CA ALA A 85 10.97 10.90 6.35
C ALA A 85 9.85 11.92 6.68
N ARG A 86 8.63 11.71 6.19
CA ARG A 86 7.48 12.56 6.51
C ARG A 86 7.08 12.44 7.98
N ALA A 87 7.06 11.23 8.54
CA ALA A 87 6.78 11.00 9.95
C ALA A 87 7.77 11.74 10.85
N VAL A 88 9.06 11.68 10.53
CA VAL A 88 10.11 12.42 11.26
C VAL A 88 9.88 13.93 11.20
N ARG A 89 9.48 14.47 10.04
CA ARG A 89 9.17 15.93 9.90
C ARG A 89 7.95 16.37 10.70
N LEU A 90 6.96 15.49 10.85
CA LEU A 90 5.71 15.77 11.57
C LEU A 90 5.78 15.48 13.06
N ALA A 91 6.87 14.85 13.52
CA ALA A 91 7.08 14.55 14.93
C ALA A 91 7.22 15.82 15.75
N ALA A 92 6.57 15.86 16.92
CA ALA A 92 6.73 16.95 17.85
C ALA A 92 8.16 16.94 18.43
N ARG A 93 8.78 18.13 18.62
CA ARG A 93 10.14 18.27 19.15
C ARG A 93 10.37 17.60 20.51
N ARG A 94 9.30 17.25 21.25
CA ARG A 94 9.32 16.61 22.56
C ARG A 94 9.26 15.07 22.52
N ASP A 95 9.10 14.46 21.34
CA ASP A 95 8.79 13.03 21.22
C ASP A 95 10.03 12.10 21.18
N GLY A 96 11.23 12.62 21.45
CA GLY A 96 12.47 11.82 21.45
C GLY A 96 13.47 12.23 20.37
N LYS A 97 14.43 11.35 20.05
CA LYS A 97 15.38 11.51 18.93
C LYS A 97 14.89 10.64 17.76
N PRO A 98 14.26 11.24 16.73
CA PRO A 98 13.81 10.49 15.57
C PRO A 98 14.97 9.79 14.85
N VAL A 99 14.74 8.55 14.42
CA VAL A 99 15.69 7.77 13.63
C VAL A 99 15.26 7.85 12.18
N ALA A 100 16.01 8.55 11.33
CA ALA A 100 15.63 8.83 9.95
C ALA A 100 15.38 7.54 9.14
N ASP A 101 16.26 6.55 9.29
CA ASP A 101 16.24 5.33 8.48
C ASP A 101 15.55 4.15 9.16
N PHE A 102 14.62 4.41 10.09
CA PHE A 102 13.96 3.34 10.82
C PHE A 102 13.20 2.38 9.89
N HIS A 103 12.71 2.85 8.73
CA HIS A 103 12.03 2.07 7.70
C HIS A 103 12.87 0.89 7.18
N GLN A 104 14.20 0.97 7.28
CA GLN A 104 15.06 -0.12 6.85
C GLN A 104 15.03 -1.33 7.79
N ARG A 105 14.61 -1.13 9.04
CA ARG A 105 14.62 -2.14 10.11
C ARG A 105 13.23 -2.56 10.57
N VAL A 106 12.17 -1.97 10.00
CA VAL A 106 10.79 -2.36 10.33
C VAL A 106 10.51 -3.80 9.92
N THR A 107 9.62 -4.44 10.63
CA THR A 107 9.17 -5.80 10.36
C THR A 107 7.73 -5.81 9.85
N ALA A 108 7.36 -6.85 9.11
CA ALA A 108 5.97 -7.06 8.67
C ALA A 108 4.97 -7.06 9.84
N ALA A 109 5.36 -7.60 10.99
CA ALA A 109 4.52 -7.61 12.20
C ALA A 109 4.26 -6.18 12.74
N GLN A 110 5.28 -5.31 12.73
CA GLN A 110 5.15 -3.92 13.15
C GLN A 110 4.26 -3.12 12.20
N LEU A 111 4.41 -3.32 10.87
CA LEU A 111 3.58 -2.65 9.88
C LEU A 111 2.12 -3.08 9.99
N ARG A 112 1.85 -4.39 10.10
CA ARG A 112 0.49 -4.91 10.31
C ARG A 112 -0.14 -4.41 11.61
N ALA A 113 0.63 -4.37 12.71
CA ALA A 113 0.14 -3.85 13.97
C ALA A 113 -0.23 -2.37 13.87
N LEU A 114 0.60 -1.54 13.21
CA LEU A 114 0.30 -0.11 13.00
C LEU A 114 -1.02 0.09 12.27
N ILE A 115 -1.24 -0.65 11.16
CA ILE A 115 -2.48 -0.54 10.39
C ILE A 115 -3.68 -1.03 11.19
N ALA A 116 -3.57 -2.20 11.84
CA ALA A 116 -4.68 -2.73 12.63
C ALA A 116 -5.06 -1.81 13.82
N ILE A 117 -4.08 -1.20 14.49
CA ILE A 117 -4.35 -0.24 15.57
C ILE A 117 -5.04 1.01 15.02
N ARG A 118 -4.60 1.52 13.87
CA ARG A 118 -5.22 2.66 13.18
C ARG A 118 -6.69 2.40 12.86
N GLU A 119 -6.99 1.24 12.27
CA GLU A 119 -8.34 0.87 11.86
C GLU A 119 -9.26 0.63 13.05
N ALA A 120 -8.76 -0.05 14.07
CA ALA A 120 -9.56 -0.48 15.22
C ALA A 120 -9.67 0.60 16.31
N GLY A 121 -8.74 1.56 16.39
CA GLY A 121 -8.64 2.54 17.49
C GLY A 121 -8.39 1.91 18.86
N ASN A 122 -8.06 0.61 18.92
CA ASN A 122 -7.92 -0.14 20.16
C ASN A 122 -7.03 -1.38 19.97
N PHE A 123 -6.11 -1.63 20.91
CA PHE A 123 -5.20 -2.79 20.81
C PHE A 123 -5.91 -4.14 20.86
N SER A 124 -6.98 -4.28 21.64
CA SER A 124 -7.72 -5.55 21.75
C SER A 124 -8.48 -5.86 20.47
N LEU A 125 -9.12 -4.86 19.85
CA LEU A 125 -9.81 -5.04 18.57
C LEU A 125 -8.81 -5.29 17.43
N ALA A 126 -7.69 -4.56 17.42
CA ALA A 126 -6.59 -4.80 16.47
C ALA A 126 -6.03 -6.23 16.57
N ALA A 127 -5.86 -6.74 17.78
CA ALA A 127 -5.42 -8.13 18.00
C ALA A 127 -6.41 -9.14 17.47
N ARG A 128 -7.71 -8.89 17.68
CA ARG A 128 -8.80 -9.73 17.15
C ARG A 128 -8.82 -9.73 15.62
N SER A 129 -8.68 -8.56 14.98
CA SER A 129 -8.65 -8.46 13.51
C SER A 129 -7.45 -9.18 12.89
N LEU A 130 -6.31 -9.20 13.59
CA LEU A 130 -5.09 -9.90 13.16
C LEU A 130 -5.07 -11.39 13.55
N GLY A 131 -6.01 -11.88 14.35
CA GLY A 131 -6.03 -13.27 14.85
C GLY A 131 -4.85 -13.60 15.78
N ILE A 132 -4.30 -12.62 16.52
CA ILE A 132 -3.15 -12.80 17.42
C ILE A 132 -3.45 -12.27 18.83
N ALA A 133 -2.59 -12.61 19.79
CA ALA A 133 -2.76 -12.17 21.17
C ALA A 133 -2.52 -10.65 21.31
N GLN A 134 -3.34 -9.95 22.12
CA GLN A 134 -3.20 -8.51 22.38
C GLN A 134 -1.79 -8.08 22.81
N PRO A 135 -1.06 -8.81 23.70
CA PRO A 135 0.32 -8.48 24.05
C PRO A 135 1.27 -8.41 22.86
N SER A 136 1.03 -9.24 21.81
CA SER A 136 1.85 -9.24 20.60
C SER A 136 1.66 -7.95 19.77
N VAL A 137 0.41 -7.47 19.63
CA VAL A 137 0.12 -6.19 18.95
C VAL A 137 0.70 -5.03 19.74
N HIS A 138 0.50 -5.01 21.06
CA HIS A 138 1.04 -3.99 21.92
C HIS A 138 2.57 -3.93 21.85
N ARG A 139 3.25 -5.10 21.90
CA ARG A 139 4.70 -5.18 21.75
C ARG A 139 5.14 -4.66 20.38
N ALA A 140 4.52 -5.12 19.30
CA ALA A 140 4.88 -4.66 17.94
C ALA A 140 4.74 -3.15 17.78
N GLY A 141 3.67 -2.55 18.31
CA GLY A 141 3.49 -1.09 18.32
C GLY A 141 4.57 -0.36 19.13
N ARG A 142 4.87 -0.83 20.34
CA ARG A 142 5.94 -0.24 21.19
C ARG A 142 7.33 -0.42 20.61
N ASP A 143 7.60 -1.56 20.00
CA ASP A 143 8.87 -1.79 19.31
C ASP A 143 9.04 -0.87 18.11
N LEU A 144 7.94 -0.54 17.40
CA LEU A 144 7.94 0.44 16.31
C LEU A 144 8.22 1.86 16.84
N GLU A 145 7.58 2.28 17.94
CA GLU A 145 7.89 3.56 18.60
C GLU A 145 9.38 3.63 19.03
N LYS A 146 9.88 2.58 19.66
CA LYS A 146 11.29 2.50 20.06
C LYS A 146 12.24 2.53 18.87
N LEU A 147 11.92 1.82 17.80
CA LEU A 147 12.72 1.75 16.57
C LEU A 147 12.80 3.09 15.87
N SER A 148 11.66 3.79 15.76
CA SER A 148 11.55 5.08 15.07
C SER A 148 12.01 6.26 15.94
N GLY A 149 12.00 6.11 17.25
CA GLY A 149 12.20 7.20 18.19
C GLY A 149 11.04 8.20 18.22
N LEU A 150 9.88 7.80 17.68
CA LEU A 150 8.70 8.64 17.55
C LEU A 150 7.59 8.16 18.49
N LYS A 151 6.83 9.09 19.04
CA LYS A 151 5.56 8.77 19.66
C LYS A 151 4.53 8.55 18.56
N LEU A 152 3.99 7.35 18.45
CA LEU A 152 3.05 6.98 17.38
C LEU A 152 1.62 6.89 17.88
N PHE A 153 1.42 6.57 19.15
CA PHE A 153 0.10 6.32 19.73
C PHE A 153 -0.18 7.23 20.91
N THR A 154 -1.38 7.80 20.96
CA THR A 154 -1.86 8.62 22.06
C THR A 154 -3.17 8.06 22.63
N PRO A 155 -3.36 8.02 23.96
CA PRO A 155 -4.64 7.72 24.54
C PRO A 155 -5.69 8.76 24.15
N SER A 156 -6.90 8.31 23.82
CA SER A 156 -8.05 9.17 23.58
C SER A 156 -9.27 8.68 24.36
N ARG A 157 -10.35 9.48 24.39
CA ARG A 157 -11.61 9.08 25.05
C ARG A 157 -12.25 7.83 24.41
N LYS A 158 -11.95 7.56 23.15
CA LYS A 158 -12.48 6.42 22.39
C LYS A 158 -11.50 5.24 22.32
N GLY A 159 -10.33 5.35 22.95
CA GLY A 159 -9.29 4.28 22.91
C GLY A 159 -7.91 4.85 22.60
N ILE A 160 -7.40 4.56 21.41
CA ILE A 160 -6.07 4.97 20.95
C ILE A 160 -6.20 5.68 19.61
N GLU A 161 -5.54 6.81 19.50
CA GLU A 161 -5.41 7.57 18.26
C GLU A 161 -3.96 7.61 17.80
N LEU A 162 -3.76 7.65 16.48
CA LEU A 162 -2.45 7.83 15.90
C LEU A 162 -2.05 9.31 15.97
N THR A 163 -0.78 9.56 16.23
CA THR A 163 -0.21 10.91 16.07
C THR A 163 -0.14 11.28 14.59
N PRO A 164 0.02 12.57 14.22
CA PRO A 164 0.24 12.96 12.83
C PRO A 164 1.43 12.27 12.17
N ALA A 165 2.49 12.00 12.94
CA ALA A 165 3.65 11.23 12.48
C ALA A 165 3.29 9.77 12.16
N ALA A 166 2.49 9.14 13.03
CA ALA A 166 2.03 7.77 12.83
C ALA A 166 1.06 7.67 11.65
N GLU A 167 0.14 8.63 11.46
CA GLU A 167 -0.76 8.67 10.30
C GLU A 167 -0.01 8.79 8.98
N ALA A 168 1.03 9.64 8.93
CA ALA A 168 1.87 9.79 7.75
C ALA A 168 2.59 8.48 7.40
N PHE A 169 3.12 7.77 8.41
CA PHE A 169 3.79 6.50 8.19
C PHE A 169 2.79 5.37 7.87
N ALA A 170 1.65 5.32 8.54
CA ALA A 170 0.59 4.34 8.26
C ALA A 170 0.09 4.45 6.81
N ARG A 171 -0.10 5.68 6.31
CA ARG A 171 -0.43 5.90 4.91
C ARG A 171 0.63 5.31 3.96
N ALA A 172 1.89 5.57 4.21
CA ALA A 172 2.98 5.02 3.40
C ALA A 172 3.02 3.49 3.46
N VAL A 173 2.73 2.90 4.62
CA VAL A 173 2.61 1.43 4.78
C VAL A 173 1.46 0.87 3.94
N MET A 174 0.32 1.57 3.87
CA MET A 174 -0.81 1.13 3.05
C MET A 174 -0.49 1.20 1.55
N LEU A 175 0.13 2.29 1.09
CA LEU A 175 0.61 2.40 -0.29
C LEU A 175 1.66 1.32 -0.62
N ALA A 176 2.58 1.06 0.29
CA ALA A 176 3.56 -0.02 0.14
C ALA A 176 2.90 -1.40 0.04
N GLY A 177 1.81 -1.63 0.77
CA GLY A 177 1.01 -2.85 0.67
C GLY A 177 0.30 -2.95 -0.68
N ALA A 178 -0.30 -1.86 -1.16
CA ALA A 178 -0.96 -1.82 -2.46
C ALA A 178 0.00 -2.17 -3.61
N GLU A 179 1.25 -1.70 -3.58
CA GLU A 179 2.27 -2.09 -4.56
C GLU A 179 2.55 -3.60 -4.55
N LEU A 180 2.61 -4.22 -3.37
CA LEU A 180 2.80 -5.67 -3.28
C LEU A 180 1.59 -6.45 -3.78
N ASP A 181 0.38 -6.04 -3.40
CA ASP A 181 -0.85 -6.70 -3.84
C ASP A 181 -0.97 -6.62 -5.37
N GLN A 182 -0.70 -5.45 -5.97
CA GLN A 182 -0.65 -5.29 -7.43
C GLN A 182 0.43 -6.16 -8.08
N GLY A 183 1.62 -6.26 -7.47
CA GLY A 183 2.67 -7.15 -7.96
C GLY A 183 2.25 -8.61 -7.98
N LEU A 184 1.58 -9.09 -6.95
CA LEU A 184 1.07 -10.45 -6.88
C LEU A 184 -0.06 -10.71 -7.91
N ASP A 185 -0.95 -9.74 -8.12
CA ASP A 185 -1.99 -9.83 -9.16
C ASP A 185 -1.37 -9.85 -10.57
N GLU A 186 -0.32 -9.06 -10.83
CA GLU A 186 0.44 -9.08 -12.09
C GLU A 186 1.14 -10.43 -12.33
N LEU A 187 1.74 -11.03 -11.30
CA LEU A 187 2.33 -12.36 -11.38
C LEU A 187 1.27 -13.43 -11.70
N THR A 188 0.10 -13.34 -11.07
CA THR A 188 -1.01 -14.25 -11.32
C THR A 188 -1.49 -14.14 -12.77
N ARG A 189 -1.54 -12.93 -13.32
CA ARG A 189 -1.89 -12.71 -14.73
C ARG A 189 -0.89 -13.32 -15.70
N LEU A 190 0.41 -13.23 -15.41
CA LEU A 190 1.46 -13.88 -16.22
C LEU A 190 1.29 -15.40 -16.27
N SER A 191 0.73 -16.02 -15.23
CA SER A 191 0.40 -17.45 -15.19
C SER A 191 -0.89 -17.81 -15.94
N GLY A 192 -1.57 -16.85 -16.57
CA GLY A 192 -2.80 -17.06 -17.36
C GLY A 192 -4.10 -16.97 -16.57
N ALA A 193 -4.04 -16.67 -15.26
CA ALA A 193 -5.22 -16.43 -14.44
C ALA A 193 -5.35 -14.92 -14.17
N ASP A 194 -6.27 -14.25 -14.87
CA ASP A 194 -6.52 -12.84 -14.60
C ASP A 194 -7.39 -12.69 -13.35
N THR A 195 -6.77 -12.31 -12.24
CA THR A 195 -7.41 -12.02 -10.95
C THR A 195 -7.26 -10.56 -10.55
N THR A 196 -6.96 -9.70 -11.52
CA THR A 196 -6.76 -8.25 -11.29
C THR A 196 -7.96 -7.66 -10.55
N ARG A 197 -7.68 -6.94 -9.48
CA ARG A 197 -8.69 -6.23 -8.68
C ARG A 197 -8.57 -4.74 -8.94
N ILE A 198 -9.71 -4.11 -9.26
CA ILE A 198 -9.78 -2.67 -9.43
C ILE A 198 -10.84 -2.12 -8.47
N ALA A 199 -10.44 -1.21 -7.61
CA ALA A 199 -11.32 -0.54 -6.65
C ALA A 199 -11.63 0.88 -7.13
N VAL A 200 -12.90 1.15 -7.44
CA VAL A 200 -13.36 2.42 -7.98
C VAL A 200 -14.25 3.12 -6.96
N GLY A 201 -13.86 4.30 -6.51
CA GLY A 201 -14.73 5.22 -5.80
C GLY A 201 -15.59 6.00 -6.78
N SER A 202 -16.87 6.10 -6.54
CA SER A 202 -17.77 6.78 -7.47
C SER A 202 -18.71 7.76 -6.80
N MET A 203 -18.84 8.95 -7.39
CA MET A 203 -19.86 9.91 -7.02
C MET A 203 -21.15 9.69 -7.84
N PRO A 204 -22.32 10.17 -7.40
CA PRO A 204 -23.62 9.85 -7.98
C PRO A 204 -23.72 10.00 -9.50
N LEU A 205 -23.15 11.07 -10.08
CA LEU A 205 -23.28 11.38 -11.51
C LEU A 205 -22.69 10.32 -12.44
N SER A 206 -21.62 9.64 -12.02
CA SER A 206 -20.95 8.64 -12.86
C SER A 206 -21.64 7.27 -12.88
N ARG A 207 -22.62 7.03 -11.99
CA ARG A 207 -23.21 5.69 -11.77
C ARG A 207 -24.29 5.30 -12.75
N THR A 208 -24.94 6.26 -13.38
CA THR A 208 -26.09 5.99 -14.23
C THR A 208 -25.71 5.43 -15.60
N GLU A 209 -24.62 5.91 -16.18
CA GLU A 209 -24.22 5.55 -17.54
C GLU A 209 -22.72 5.26 -17.65
N ILE A 210 -21.85 6.15 -17.18
CA ILE A 210 -20.41 6.08 -17.40
C ILE A 210 -19.82 4.79 -16.81
N LEU A 211 -20.06 4.52 -15.54
CA LEU A 211 -19.52 3.35 -14.87
C LEU A 211 -20.06 2.03 -15.43
N PRO A 212 -21.38 1.84 -15.60
CA PRO A 212 -21.89 0.61 -16.20
C PRO A 212 -21.34 0.34 -17.59
N ALA A 213 -21.23 1.36 -18.43
CA ALA A 213 -20.68 1.21 -19.79
C ALA A 213 -19.18 0.85 -19.76
N ALA A 214 -18.40 1.52 -18.91
CA ALA A 214 -16.98 1.20 -18.75
C ALA A 214 -16.76 -0.22 -18.19
N CYS A 215 -17.59 -0.66 -17.24
CA CYS A 215 -17.54 -2.01 -16.70
C CYS A 215 -17.85 -3.07 -17.76
N ASP A 216 -18.92 -2.86 -18.55
CA ASP A 216 -19.31 -3.78 -19.61
C ASP A 216 -18.19 -3.91 -20.66
N ALA A 217 -17.58 -2.79 -21.05
CA ALA A 217 -16.45 -2.79 -21.98
C ALA A 217 -15.25 -3.55 -21.41
N LEU A 218 -14.83 -3.23 -20.16
CA LEU A 218 -13.68 -3.86 -19.51
C LEU A 218 -13.89 -5.37 -19.31
N LEU A 219 -15.06 -5.80 -18.84
CA LEU A 219 -15.33 -7.22 -18.59
C LEU A 219 -15.43 -8.05 -19.87
N LYS A 220 -15.75 -7.43 -21.02
CA LYS A 220 -15.68 -8.08 -22.33
C LYS A 220 -14.25 -8.32 -22.78
N GLU A 221 -13.33 -7.42 -22.44
CA GLU A 221 -11.91 -7.53 -22.80
C GLU A 221 -11.13 -8.40 -21.79
N ALA A 222 -11.49 -8.32 -20.51
CA ALA A 222 -10.77 -8.94 -19.39
C ALA A 222 -11.75 -9.59 -18.41
N ALA A 223 -12.30 -10.75 -18.78
CA ALA A 223 -13.36 -11.45 -18.03
C ALA A 223 -12.97 -11.88 -16.59
N GLY A 224 -11.67 -11.95 -16.27
CA GLY A 224 -11.17 -12.34 -14.94
C GLY A 224 -11.07 -11.17 -13.96
N VAL A 225 -11.22 -9.93 -14.40
CA VAL A 225 -11.08 -8.73 -13.56
C VAL A 225 -12.20 -8.66 -12.51
N GLN A 226 -11.81 -8.39 -11.27
CA GLN A 226 -12.74 -8.17 -10.16
C GLN A 226 -12.90 -6.67 -9.92
N LEU A 227 -14.10 -6.13 -10.17
CA LEU A 227 -14.40 -4.73 -9.92
C LEU A 227 -15.07 -4.55 -8.56
N ARG A 228 -14.56 -3.63 -7.76
CA ARG A 228 -15.15 -3.21 -6.49
C ARG A 228 -15.54 -1.75 -6.57
N PHE A 229 -16.81 -1.45 -6.37
CA PHE A 229 -17.30 -0.07 -6.30
C PHE A 229 -17.52 0.35 -4.86
N VAL A 230 -17.07 1.56 -4.54
CA VAL A 230 -17.24 2.18 -3.23
C VAL A 230 -18.03 3.46 -3.40
N ASP A 231 -19.15 3.53 -2.68
CA ASP A 231 -19.99 4.71 -2.57
C ASP A 231 -19.82 5.33 -1.19
N ALA A 232 -19.33 6.57 -1.16
CA ALA A 232 -19.13 7.30 0.08
C ALA A 232 -19.06 8.82 -0.21
N PRO A 233 -19.13 9.68 0.81
CA PRO A 233 -18.85 11.10 0.67
C PRO A 233 -17.48 11.36 0.07
N TYR A 234 -17.36 12.43 -0.72
CA TYR A 234 -16.10 12.78 -1.43
C TYR A 234 -14.85 12.73 -0.54
N GLY A 235 -14.93 13.29 0.66
CA GLY A 235 -13.78 13.31 1.58
C GLY A 235 -13.31 11.91 2.01
N GLU A 236 -14.23 10.96 2.14
CA GLU A 236 -13.91 9.57 2.46
C GLU A 236 -13.32 8.85 1.24
N LEU A 237 -13.88 9.06 0.05
CA LEU A 237 -13.34 8.52 -1.20
C LEU A 237 -11.94 9.06 -1.50
N LEU A 238 -11.73 10.37 -1.33
CA LEU A 238 -10.42 10.99 -1.49
C LEU A 238 -9.40 10.43 -0.49
N ARG A 239 -9.81 10.24 0.76
CA ARG A 239 -8.96 9.59 1.75
C ARG A 239 -8.60 8.17 1.32
N ALA A 240 -9.59 7.38 0.92
CA ALA A 240 -9.40 6.00 0.48
C ALA A 240 -8.45 5.91 -0.73
N LEU A 241 -8.59 6.81 -1.73
CA LEU A 241 -7.68 6.93 -2.86
C LEU A 241 -6.24 7.21 -2.40
N ARG A 242 -6.06 8.20 -1.53
CA ARG A 242 -4.73 8.60 -1.01
C ARG A 242 -4.07 7.53 -0.14
N TYR A 243 -4.83 6.58 0.38
CA TYR A 243 -4.32 5.44 1.15
C TYR A 243 -4.15 4.17 0.31
N GLY A 244 -4.43 4.21 -1.01
CA GLY A 244 -4.36 3.04 -1.88
C GLY A 244 -5.46 2.02 -1.63
N GLU A 245 -6.55 2.41 -0.95
CA GLU A 245 -7.76 1.60 -0.77
C GLU A 245 -8.67 1.64 -2.01
N LEU A 246 -8.47 2.66 -2.86
CA LEU A 246 -9.05 2.84 -4.17
C LEU A 246 -7.94 3.07 -5.20
N ASP A 247 -8.14 2.57 -6.41
CA ASP A 247 -7.26 2.80 -7.56
C ASP A 247 -7.66 4.07 -8.31
N VAL A 248 -8.97 4.33 -8.39
CA VAL A 248 -9.54 5.46 -9.12
C VAL A 248 -10.71 6.06 -8.33
N LEU A 249 -10.88 7.38 -8.43
CA LEU A 249 -12.05 8.12 -7.96
C LEU A 249 -12.67 8.88 -9.12
N ILE A 250 -13.92 8.56 -9.47
CA ILE A 250 -14.68 9.24 -10.50
C ILE A 250 -15.66 10.21 -9.86
N GLY A 251 -15.52 11.50 -10.21
CA GLY A 251 -16.34 12.58 -9.66
C GLY A 251 -16.05 13.92 -10.30
N ALA A 252 -16.60 14.99 -9.77
CA ALA A 252 -16.34 16.33 -10.25
C ALA A 252 -14.89 16.76 -9.97
N LEU A 253 -14.26 17.42 -10.95
CA LEU A 253 -12.95 18.06 -10.78
C LEU A 253 -13.00 19.10 -9.68
N ARG A 254 -11.90 19.30 -9.01
CA ARG A 254 -11.74 20.26 -7.92
C ARG A 254 -10.65 21.27 -8.25
N ASP A 255 -10.98 22.56 -8.06
CA ASP A 255 -10.03 23.65 -8.13
C ASP A 255 -10.15 24.47 -6.83
N PRO A 256 -9.07 24.62 -6.05
CA PRO A 256 -7.73 24.03 -6.27
C PRO A 256 -7.73 22.48 -6.09
N LEU A 257 -6.62 21.86 -6.56
CA LEU A 257 -6.38 20.42 -6.32
C LEU A 257 -6.58 20.07 -4.84
N PRO A 258 -7.33 18.99 -4.53
CA PRO A 258 -7.70 18.66 -3.15
C PRO A 258 -6.50 18.19 -2.31
N ALA A 259 -5.42 17.74 -2.97
CA ALA A 259 -4.17 17.32 -2.33
C ALA A 259 -3.04 17.29 -3.37
N GLU A 260 -1.81 17.58 -2.92
CA GLU A 260 -0.60 17.60 -3.78
C GLU A 260 -0.23 16.22 -4.38
N ASP A 261 -0.72 15.15 -3.79
CA ASP A 261 -0.45 13.75 -4.15
C ASP A 261 -1.59 13.11 -4.94
N VAL A 262 -2.47 13.91 -5.52
CA VAL A 262 -3.58 13.47 -6.37
C VAL A 262 -3.47 14.16 -7.72
N VAL A 263 -3.65 13.37 -8.79
CA VAL A 263 -3.76 13.87 -10.16
C VAL A 263 -5.21 13.81 -10.58
N GLN A 264 -5.69 14.82 -11.32
CA GLN A 264 -7.03 14.85 -11.90
C GLN A 264 -6.92 14.88 -13.42
N GLU A 265 -7.80 14.14 -14.07
CA GLU A 265 -7.95 14.12 -15.51
C GLU A 265 -9.41 14.39 -15.87
N ALA A 266 -9.65 15.33 -16.80
CA ALA A 266 -10.98 15.63 -17.32
C ALA A 266 -11.44 14.52 -18.26
N LEU A 267 -12.60 13.90 -17.99
CA LEU A 267 -13.17 12.87 -18.82
C LEU A 267 -14.28 13.40 -19.73
N ILE A 268 -15.16 14.22 -19.16
CA ILE A 268 -16.33 14.79 -19.86
C ILE A 268 -16.64 16.18 -19.30
N ASP A 269 -17.29 17.00 -20.11
CA ASP A 269 -17.96 18.23 -19.67
C ASP A 269 -19.44 17.95 -19.43
N ASP A 270 -19.90 18.16 -18.20
CA ASP A 270 -21.31 18.03 -17.82
C ASP A 270 -21.88 19.41 -17.47
N ARG A 271 -23.00 19.75 -18.07
CA ARG A 271 -23.65 21.06 -17.87
C ARG A 271 -24.73 20.96 -16.81
N LEU A 272 -24.69 21.88 -15.86
CA LEU A 272 -25.79 22.03 -14.91
C LEU A 272 -27.02 22.55 -15.65
N ALA A 273 -28.16 21.88 -15.42
CA ALA A 273 -29.44 22.31 -15.92
C ALA A 273 -30.41 22.47 -14.74
N VAL A 274 -31.23 23.50 -14.78
CA VAL A 274 -32.32 23.70 -13.85
C VAL A 274 -33.57 23.13 -14.46
N MET A 275 -34.19 22.18 -13.76
CA MET A 275 -35.50 21.65 -14.17
C MET A 275 -36.59 22.30 -13.32
N ALA A 276 -37.60 22.85 -13.96
CA ALA A 276 -38.76 23.41 -13.32
C ALA A 276 -40.04 22.90 -14.00
N ARG A 277 -41.17 22.93 -13.32
CA ARG A 277 -42.43 22.68 -13.96
C ARG A 277 -42.70 23.75 -15.05
N PRO A 278 -43.51 23.45 -16.09
CA PRO A 278 -43.78 24.38 -17.20
C PRO A 278 -44.25 25.77 -16.76
N ASP A 279 -44.99 25.86 -15.66
CA ASP A 279 -45.56 27.13 -15.17
C ASP A 279 -44.73 27.75 -14.02
N HIS A 280 -43.46 27.37 -13.87
CA HIS A 280 -42.60 27.95 -12.83
C HIS A 280 -42.20 29.39 -13.23
N PRO A 281 -42.20 30.34 -12.29
CA PRO A 281 -41.95 31.75 -12.60
C PRO A 281 -40.46 32.10 -12.89
N LEU A 282 -39.54 31.11 -12.92
CA LEU A 282 -38.16 31.26 -13.36
C LEU A 282 -38.04 31.08 -14.85
#